data_e3ff89684a1038cedb73c9870cf8e950
#
_entry.id   e3ff89684a1038cedb73c9870cf8e950
#
_cell.length_a   1.000
_cell.length_b   1.000
_cell.length_c   1.000
_cell.angle_alpha   90.00
_cell.angle_beta   90.00
_cell.angle_gamma   90.00
#
_symmetry.space_group_name_H-M   'P 1'
#
loop_
_entity.id
_entity.type
_entity.pdbx_description
1 polymer ?
#
loop_
_entity_poly.entity_id
_entity_poly.type
_entity_poly.pdbx_seq_one_letter_code
_entity_poly.pdbx_strand_id
1 'polypeptide(L)'
;MMKETLKAGLPGLNLQLPEDRIDTLVAFGRAMVKQNEVMNLTGITDDKGVANLHLLDSLTVLSTADLAGKSLIDLGCGAGFPGVPLAIAAPDAKITLLDSLGKRMKWLEEVLPTLGIQAECVTARAEEAVATRRESYDFATSRAVARLNILLELTAPYVKVGGAVLAMKGMAAKEELAECANAIKKLGLKIEEVREFPIDGTNHAVIVLRKVAPTPKQYQIGRASCRERVSLCV
;
A
#
# COMPACT_ATOMS: atom_id res chain seq x y z
N MET A 1 -24.04 -8.76 1.99
CA MET A 1 -23.20 -8.74 3.21
C MET A 1 -21.92 -7.93 3.00
N MET A 2 -21.05 -8.19 2.00
CA MET A 2 -19.82 -7.40 1.77
C MET A 2 -20.09 -5.90 1.59
N LYS A 3 -21.08 -5.52 0.76
CA LYS A 3 -21.45 -4.12 0.50
C LYS A 3 -21.94 -3.40 1.76
N GLU A 4 -22.79 -4.02 2.54
CA GLU A 4 -23.33 -3.45 3.77
C GLU A 4 -22.23 -3.24 4.82
N THR A 5 -21.31 -4.22 4.96
CA THR A 5 -20.15 -4.10 5.86
C THR A 5 -19.24 -2.94 5.43
N LEU A 6 -18.94 -2.83 4.12
CA LEU A 6 -18.13 -1.75 3.58
C LEU A 6 -18.79 -0.38 3.87
N LYS A 7 -20.09 -0.23 3.55
CA LYS A 7 -20.84 1.00 3.81
C LYS A 7 -20.88 1.39 5.29
N ALA A 8 -21.02 0.42 6.18
CA ALA A 8 -21.02 0.65 7.63
C ALA A 8 -19.65 1.10 8.16
N GLY A 9 -18.56 0.68 7.53
CA GLY A 9 -17.19 1.02 7.95
C GLY A 9 -16.69 2.38 7.45
N LEU A 10 -17.15 2.87 6.30
CA LEU A 10 -16.69 4.13 5.69
C LEU A 10 -16.78 5.36 6.62
N PRO A 11 -17.87 5.57 7.39
CA PRO A 11 -17.95 6.70 8.33
C PRO A 11 -16.85 6.68 9.40
N GLY A 12 -16.43 5.49 9.85
CA GLY A 12 -15.31 5.34 10.80
C GLY A 12 -13.96 5.82 10.25
N LEU A 13 -13.84 5.89 8.92
CA LEU A 13 -12.68 6.44 8.22
C LEU A 13 -12.86 7.90 7.81
N ASN A 14 -13.98 8.55 8.16
CA ASN A 14 -14.40 9.87 7.64
C ASN A 14 -14.46 9.92 6.10
N LEU A 15 -14.82 8.81 5.46
CA LEU A 15 -14.92 8.69 4.02
C LEU A 15 -16.39 8.60 3.57
N GLN A 16 -16.67 9.26 2.46
CA GLN A 16 -17.93 9.13 1.73
C GLN A 16 -17.59 8.78 0.29
N LEU A 17 -18.07 7.66 -0.19
CA LEU A 17 -17.86 7.22 -1.57
C LEU A 17 -19.19 7.16 -2.29
N PRO A 18 -19.23 7.54 -3.58
CA PRO A 18 -20.38 7.32 -4.47
C PRO A 18 -20.74 5.82 -4.54
N GLU A 19 -22.00 5.54 -4.77
CA GLU A 19 -22.52 4.16 -4.78
C GLU A 19 -21.84 3.27 -5.83
N ASP A 20 -21.57 3.83 -7.02
CA ASP A 20 -20.85 3.15 -8.10
C ASP A 20 -19.41 2.73 -7.69
N ARG A 21 -18.73 3.54 -6.87
CA ARG A 21 -17.41 3.21 -6.33
C ARG A 21 -17.50 2.07 -5.30
N ILE A 22 -18.53 2.10 -4.47
CA ILE A 22 -18.78 1.01 -3.51
C ILE A 22 -19.07 -0.29 -4.27
N ASP A 23 -19.86 -0.23 -5.32
CA ASP A 23 -20.18 -1.40 -6.17
C ASP A 23 -18.93 -1.93 -6.87
N THR A 24 -18.06 -1.06 -7.36
CA THR A 24 -16.78 -1.47 -7.98
C THR A 24 -15.84 -2.10 -6.97
N LEU A 25 -15.73 -1.57 -5.73
CA LEU A 25 -14.96 -2.18 -4.63
C LEU A 25 -15.44 -3.59 -4.32
N VAL A 26 -16.76 -3.77 -4.21
CA VAL A 26 -17.37 -5.09 -3.97
C VAL A 26 -17.13 -6.04 -5.14
N ALA A 27 -17.24 -5.56 -6.37
CA ALA A 27 -16.98 -6.36 -7.57
C ALA A 27 -15.52 -6.82 -7.62
N PHE A 28 -14.57 -5.95 -7.30
CA PHE A 28 -13.16 -6.30 -7.18
C PHE A 28 -12.91 -7.33 -6.06
N GLY A 29 -13.49 -7.13 -4.87
CA GLY A 29 -13.40 -8.09 -3.76
C GLY A 29 -13.91 -9.48 -4.16
N ARG A 30 -15.03 -9.57 -4.87
CA ARG A 30 -15.57 -10.84 -5.39
C ARG A 30 -14.69 -11.47 -6.46
N ALA A 31 -14.15 -10.67 -7.39
CA ALA A 31 -13.23 -11.14 -8.41
C ALA A 31 -11.96 -11.74 -7.77
N MET A 32 -11.43 -11.10 -6.73
CA MET A 32 -10.28 -11.58 -5.97
C MET A 32 -10.60 -12.92 -5.26
N VAL A 33 -11.76 -13.05 -4.59
CA VAL A 33 -12.16 -14.31 -3.94
C VAL A 33 -12.29 -15.43 -4.96
N LYS A 34 -12.91 -15.17 -6.11
CA LYS A 34 -13.01 -16.14 -7.19
C LYS A 34 -11.63 -16.57 -7.71
N GLN A 35 -10.72 -15.63 -7.92
CA GLN A 35 -9.36 -15.93 -8.37
C GLN A 35 -8.56 -16.69 -7.31
N ASN A 36 -8.87 -16.47 -6.03
CA ASN A 36 -8.20 -17.15 -4.92
C ASN A 36 -8.36 -18.68 -4.96
N GLU A 37 -9.43 -19.19 -5.58
CA GLU A 37 -9.65 -20.64 -5.76
C GLU A 37 -8.52 -21.32 -6.56
N VAL A 38 -7.83 -20.56 -7.42
CA VAL A 38 -6.78 -21.09 -8.32
C VAL A 38 -5.39 -20.51 -8.07
N MET A 39 -5.26 -19.42 -7.26
CA MET A 39 -3.98 -18.68 -7.16
C MET A 39 -3.45 -18.49 -5.74
N ASN A 40 -4.21 -18.82 -4.70
CA ASN A 40 -3.84 -18.60 -3.31
C ASN A 40 -3.41 -17.14 -3.03
N LEU A 41 -4.31 -16.19 -3.26
CA LEU A 41 -4.08 -14.77 -3.10
C LEU A 41 -4.19 -14.32 -1.64
N THR A 42 -5.10 -14.93 -0.89
CA THR A 42 -5.42 -14.58 0.50
C THR A 42 -6.01 -15.76 1.28
N GLY A 43 -5.83 -15.76 2.58
CA GLY A 43 -6.54 -16.67 3.50
C GLY A 43 -7.94 -16.17 3.89
N ILE A 44 -8.33 -14.94 3.51
CA ILE A 44 -9.60 -14.30 3.89
C ILE A 44 -10.53 -14.33 2.68
N THR A 45 -11.61 -15.11 2.76
CA THR A 45 -12.53 -15.31 1.63
C THR A 45 -13.99 -14.99 1.95
N ASP A 46 -14.33 -14.83 3.22
CA ASP A 46 -15.68 -14.46 3.62
C ASP A 46 -15.95 -12.96 3.37
N ASP A 47 -17.22 -12.65 3.11
CA ASP A 47 -17.68 -11.30 2.75
C ASP A 47 -17.29 -10.22 3.76
N LYS A 48 -17.37 -10.54 5.06
CA LYS A 48 -17.07 -9.60 6.14
C LYS A 48 -15.58 -9.36 6.26
N GLY A 49 -14.79 -10.42 6.23
CA GLY A 49 -13.33 -10.35 6.28
C GLY A 49 -12.76 -9.58 5.09
N VAL A 50 -13.24 -9.86 3.85
CA VAL A 50 -12.82 -9.12 2.66
C VAL A 50 -13.18 -7.63 2.76
N ALA A 51 -14.42 -7.30 3.20
CA ALA A 51 -14.82 -5.91 3.36
C ALA A 51 -13.96 -5.16 4.39
N ASN A 52 -13.70 -5.75 5.55
CA ASN A 52 -12.97 -5.11 6.64
C ASN A 52 -11.45 -5.13 6.41
N LEU A 53 -10.87 -6.32 6.23
CA LEU A 53 -9.42 -6.53 6.29
C LEU A 53 -8.72 -6.35 4.94
N HIS A 54 -9.49 -6.23 3.85
CA HIS A 54 -8.93 -5.91 2.55
C HIS A 54 -9.41 -4.55 2.04
N LEU A 55 -10.73 -4.32 1.93
CA LEU A 55 -11.24 -3.08 1.33
C LEU A 55 -11.12 -1.89 2.29
N LEU A 56 -11.74 -1.93 3.47
CA LEU A 56 -11.70 -0.82 4.44
C LEU A 56 -10.29 -0.55 4.95
N ASP A 57 -9.51 -1.60 5.25
CA ASP A 57 -8.12 -1.44 5.65
C ASP A 57 -7.31 -0.67 4.58
N SER A 58 -7.48 -1.02 3.30
CA SER A 58 -6.82 -0.28 2.20
C SER A 58 -7.24 1.18 2.14
N LEU A 59 -8.51 1.49 2.38
CA LEU A 59 -9.05 2.85 2.33
C LEU A 59 -8.59 3.74 3.50
N THR A 60 -8.00 3.17 4.57
CA THR A 60 -7.40 3.96 5.68
C THR A 60 -6.36 4.95 5.19
N VAL A 61 -5.67 4.64 4.09
CA VAL A 61 -4.70 5.53 3.44
C VAL A 61 -5.33 6.88 3.05
N LEU A 62 -6.57 6.88 2.56
CA LEU A 62 -7.28 8.11 2.17
C LEU A 62 -7.64 9.01 3.36
N SER A 63 -7.67 8.46 4.58
CA SER A 63 -7.85 9.26 5.79
C SER A 63 -6.58 10.02 6.19
N THR A 64 -5.42 9.68 5.62
CA THR A 64 -4.10 10.26 5.97
C THR A 64 -3.47 11.06 4.84
N ALA A 65 -3.94 10.90 3.59
CA ALA A 65 -3.38 11.57 2.42
C ALA A 65 -4.46 11.86 1.37
N ASP A 66 -4.44 13.06 0.81
CA ASP A 66 -5.22 13.41 -0.38
C ASP A 66 -4.47 12.94 -1.62
N LEU A 67 -5.06 12.00 -2.37
CA LEU A 67 -4.50 11.43 -3.59
C LEU A 67 -4.98 12.11 -4.87
N ALA A 68 -5.86 13.11 -4.82
CA ALA A 68 -6.40 13.78 -6.00
C ALA A 68 -5.30 14.34 -6.90
N GLY A 69 -5.21 13.85 -8.14
CA GLY A 69 -4.19 14.23 -9.12
C GLY A 69 -2.76 13.82 -8.78
N LYS A 70 -2.53 13.03 -7.72
CA LYS A 70 -1.22 12.58 -7.25
C LYS A 70 -0.83 11.22 -7.81
N SER A 71 0.47 10.95 -7.83
CA SER A 71 1.04 9.66 -8.17
C SER A 71 1.35 8.84 -6.92
N LEU A 72 0.90 7.58 -6.91
CA LEU A 72 1.16 6.64 -5.82
C LEU A 72 1.66 5.31 -6.38
N ILE A 73 2.71 4.75 -5.77
CA ILE A 73 3.15 3.39 -6.03
C ILE A 73 2.85 2.49 -4.84
N ASP A 74 2.21 1.33 -5.12
CA ASP A 74 1.98 0.26 -4.16
C ASP A 74 3.04 -0.83 -4.35
N LEU A 75 3.94 -0.96 -3.39
CA LEU A 75 5.08 -1.87 -3.44
C LEU A 75 4.75 -3.21 -2.77
N GLY A 76 4.80 -4.29 -3.56
CA GLY A 76 4.37 -5.61 -3.12
C GLY A 76 2.86 -5.71 -3.01
N CYS A 77 2.14 -5.20 -4.01
CA CYS A 77 0.68 -5.09 -4.00
C CYS A 77 -0.05 -6.44 -3.91
N GLY A 78 0.63 -7.56 -4.18
CA GLY A 78 0.03 -8.89 -4.07
C GLY A 78 -1.21 -9.06 -4.92
N ALA A 79 -2.36 -9.24 -4.27
CA ALA A 79 -3.68 -9.29 -4.91
C ALA A 79 -4.27 -7.90 -5.24
N GLY A 80 -3.44 -6.84 -5.26
CA GLY A 80 -3.84 -5.47 -5.56
C GLY A 80 -4.18 -4.62 -4.33
N PHE A 81 -3.73 -4.98 -3.13
CA PHE A 81 -4.02 -4.24 -1.91
C PHE A 81 -2.78 -3.57 -1.31
N PRO A 82 -2.85 -2.26 -0.98
CA PRO A 82 -4.02 -1.38 -1.00
C PRO A 82 -4.31 -0.71 -2.35
N GLY A 83 -3.45 -0.83 -3.36
CA GLY A 83 -3.44 0.01 -4.56
C GLY A 83 -4.75 0.01 -5.36
N VAL A 84 -5.41 -1.16 -5.55
CA VAL A 84 -6.66 -1.24 -6.34
C VAL A 84 -7.83 -0.55 -5.63
N PRO A 85 -8.12 -0.79 -4.33
CA PRO A 85 -9.12 0.00 -3.61
C PRO A 85 -8.86 1.51 -3.66
N LEU A 86 -7.60 1.95 -3.61
CA LEU A 86 -7.23 3.35 -3.74
C LEU A 86 -7.51 3.90 -5.16
N ALA A 87 -7.21 3.12 -6.21
CA ALA A 87 -7.54 3.50 -7.59
C ALA A 87 -9.04 3.64 -7.82
N ILE A 88 -9.85 2.79 -7.17
CA ILE A 88 -11.32 2.86 -7.25
C ILE A 88 -11.84 4.10 -6.52
N ALA A 89 -11.37 4.34 -5.30
CA ALA A 89 -11.90 5.41 -4.44
C ALA A 89 -11.36 6.80 -4.81
N ALA A 90 -10.18 6.89 -5.42
CA ALA A 90 -9.54 8.12 -5.87
C ALA A 90 -9.20 8.02 -7.38
N PRO A 91 -10.19 8.13 -8.28
CA PRO A 91 -10.01 7.87 -9.72
C PRO A 91 -9.07 8.84 -10.43
N ASP A 92 -8.83 10.03 -9.87
CA ASP A 92 -7.89 11.00 -10.40
C ASP A 92 -6.44 10.73 -9.98
N ALA A 93 -6.22 9.77 -9.08
CA ALA A 93 -4.89 9.35 -8.68
C ALA A 93 -4.23 8.47 -9.76
N LYS A 94 -2.93 8.65 -9.96
CA LYS A 94 -2.13 7.81 -10.85
C LYS A 94 -1.51 6.68 -10.04
N ILE A 95 -2.16 5.52 -10.04
CA ILE A 95 -1.74 4.37 -9.24
C ILE A 95 -0.85 3.45 -10.06
N THR A 96 0.32 3.10 -9.50
CA THR A 96 1.21 2.05 -10.01
C THR A 96 1.21 0.89 -9.02
N LEU A 97 0.89 -0.30 -9.49
CA LEU A 97 0.91 -1.56 -8.74
C LEU A 97 2.21 -2.30 -9.08
N LEU A 98 3.04 -2.58 -8.09
CA LEU A 98 4.30 -3.28 -8.31
C LEU A 98 4.38 -4.54 -7.45
N ASP A 99 4.61 -5.69 -8.10
CA ASP A 99 4.91 -6.96 -7.43
C ASP A 99 5.87 -7.80 -8.27
N SER A 100 6.66 -8.64 -7.62
CA SER A 100 7.60 -9.54 -8.32
C SER A 100 6.96 -10.82 -8.86
N LEU A 101 5.72 -11.12 -8.48
CA LEU A 101 5.02 -12.33 -8.87
C LEU A 101 4.20 -12.11 -10.15
N GLY A 102 4.76 -12.41 -11.29
CA GLY A 102 4.16 -12.18 -12.61
C GLY A 102 2.75 -12.77 -12.79
N LYS A 103 2.45 -13.92 -12.16
CA LYS A 103 1.10 -14.50 -12.23
C LYS A 103 0.03 -13.60 -11.61
N ARG A 104 0.35 -12.92 -10.47
CA ARG A 104 -0.56 -12.00 -9.80
C ARG A 104 -0.73 -10.72 -10.63
N MET A 105 0.36 -10.19 -11.16
CA MET A 105 0.35 -8.99 -11.98
C MET A 105 -0.44 -9.21 -13.28
N LYS A 106 -0.25 -10.36 -13.94
CA LYS A 106 -1.02 -10.73 -15.13
C LYS A 106 -2.53 -10.78 -14.84
N TRP A 107 -2.94 -11.38 -13.71
CA TRP A 107 -4.34 -11.38 -13.31
C TRP A 107 -4.87 -9.96 -13.09
N LEU A 108 -4.11 -9.07 -12.44
CA LEU A 108 -4.51 -7.66 -12.25
C LEU A 108 -4.65 -6.97 -13.60
N GLU A 109 -3.71 -7.13 -14.53
CA GLU A 109 -3.78 -6.59 -15.90
C GLU A 109 -5.05 -7.05 -16.65
N GLU A 110 -5.50 -8.28 -16.41
CA GLU A 110 -6.70 -8.85 -17.02
C GLU A 110 -8.00 -8.37 -16.35
N VAL A 111 -8.04 -8.28 -15.01
CA VAL A 111 -9.28 -7.99 -14.27
C VAL A 111 -9.60 -6.49 -14.18
N LEU A 112 -8.59 -5.62 -14.02
CA LEU A 112 -8.81 -4.19 -13.80
C LEU A 112 -9.61 -3.52 -14.94
N PRO A 113 -9.28 -3.75 -16.23
CA PRO A 113 -10.08 -3.17 -17.33
C PRO A 113 -11.54 -3.64 -17.34
N THR A 114 -11.82 -4.89 -16.92
CA THR A 114 -13.20 -5.41 -16.88
C THR A 114 -14.08 -4.70 -15.85
N LEU A 115 -13.44 -4.06 -14.87
CA LEU A 115 -14.09 -3.29 -13.80
C LEU A 115 -14.00 -1.78 -14.02
N GLY A 116 -13.45 -1.34 -15.17
CA GLY A 116 -13.25 0.08 -15.47
C GLY A 116 -12.20 0.75 -14.57
N ILE A 117 -11.28 -0.02 -13.97
CA ILE A 117 -10.24 0.47 -13.06
C ILE A 117 -8.97 0.76 -13.86
N GLN A 118 -8.39 1.94 -13.65
CA GLN A 118 -7.11 2.33 -14.27
C GLN A 118 -5.99 2.28 -13.24
N ALA A 119 -4.99 1.44 -13.49
CA ALA A 119 -3.74 1.40 -12.76
C ALA A 119 -2.62 0.83 -13.65
N GLU A 120 -1.40 1.32 -13.47
CA GLU A 120 -0.21 0.74 -14.12
C GLU A 120 0.23 -0.51 -13.36
N CYS A 121 0.34 -1.65 -14.03
CA CYS A 121 0.87 -2.89 -13.48
C CYS A 121 2.34 -3.06 -13.85
N VAL A 122 3.21 -3.34 -12.86
CA VAL A 122 4.66 -3.49 -13.06
C VAL A 122 5.13 -4.77 -12.41
N THR A 123 5.56 -5.74 -13.22
CA THR A 123 6.18 -6.97 -12.72
C THR A 123 7.68 -6.77 -12.55
N ALA A 124 8.12 -6.50 -11.33
CA ALA A 124 9.54 -6.32 -11.00
C ALA A 124 9.79 -6.47 -9.50
N ARG A 125 11.06 -6.65 -9.13
CA ARG A 125 11.50 -6.44 -7.76
C ARG A 125 11.58 -4.93 -7.47
N ALA A 126 11.22 -4.53 -6.23
CA ALA A 126 11.30 -3.12 -5.83
C ALA A 126 12.73 -2.56 -5.96
N GLU A 127 13.73 -3.37 -5.65
CA GLU A 127 15.14 -3.01 -5.75
C GLU A 127 15.63 -2.80 -7.20
N GLU A 128 14.95 -3.40 -8.17
CA GLU A 128 15.27 -3.29 -9.60
C GLU A 128 14.51 -2.13 -10.25
N ALA A 129 13.21 -2.05 -10.01
CA ALA A 129 12.34 -1.04 -10.61
C ALA A 129 12.71 0.40 -10.22
N VAL A 130 13.33 0.58 -9.06
CA VAL A 130 13.78 1.90 -8.60
C VAL A 130 14.82 2.55 -9.52
N ALA A 131 15.57 1.78 -10.28
CA ALA A 131 16.58 2.34 -11.20
C ALA A 131 15.98 3.34 -12.18
N THR A 132 14.74 3.12 -12.62
CA THR A 132 14.01 3.98 -13.56
C THR A 132 12.89 4.80 -12.91
N ARG A 133 12.58 4.56 -11.63
CA ARG A 133 11.41 5.14 -10.94
C ARG A 133 11.78 5.88 -9.65
N ARG A 134 13.08 6.18 -9.46
CA ARG A 134 13.57 6.85 -8.27
C ARG A 134 13.00 8.27 -8.15
N GLU A 135 12.49 8.58 -6.93
CA GLU A 135 11.93 9.90 -6.60
C GLU A 135 10.91 10.42 -7.62
N SER A 136 10.07 9.49 -8.16
CA SER A 136 9.09 9.80 -9.22
C SER A 136 7.66 9.91 -8.72
N TYR A 137 7.38 9.47 -7.49
CA TYR A 137 6.02 9.41 -6.94
C TYR A 137 5.80 10.42 -5.83
N ASP A 138 4.58 10.93 -5.74
CA ASP A 138 4.15 11.77 -4.61
C ASP A 138 4.01 10.93 -3.34
N PHE A 139 3.53 9.68 -3.51
CA PHE A 139 3.35 8.74 -2.41
C PHE A 139 3.87 7.33 -2.77
N ALA A 140 4.36 6.63 -1.76
CA ALA A 140 4.56 5.19 -1.82
C ALA A 140 3.84 4.52 -0.66
N THR A 141 3.13 3.44 -0.93
CA THR A 141 2.47 2.63 0.08
C THR A 141 2.90 1.18 -0.01
N SER A 142 2.69 0.44 1.05
CA SER A 142 2.88 -1.01 1.09
C SER A 142 2.18 -1.59 2.30
N ARG A 143 1.69 -2.84 2.17
CA ARG A 143 1.04 -3.60 3.22
C ARG A 143 1.62 -5.01 3.33
N ALA A 144 1.93 -5.46 4.55
CA ALA A 144 2.35 -6.84 4.87
C ALA A 144 3.60 -7.35 4.10
N VAL A 145 4.48 -6.47 3.64
CA VAL A 145 5.69 -6.85 2.88
C VAL A 145 6.88 -7.17 3.79
N ALA A 146 7.14 -6.33 4.80
CA ALA A 146 8.30 -6.46 5.69
C ALA A 146 8.11 -5.67 6.99
N ARG A 147 9.03 -5.84 7.95
CA ARG A 147 9.16 -4.92 9.11
C ARG A 147 9.42 -3.50 8.62
N LEU A 148 9.03 -2.50 9.42
CA LEU A 148 9.03 -1.09 9.01
C LEU A 148 10.41 -0.60 8.55
N ASN A 149 11.50 -0.96 9.21
CA ASN A 149 12.86 -0.57 8.81
C ASN A 149 13.20 -1.01 7.37
N ILE A 150 12.89 -2.26 7.00
CA ILE A 150 13.08 -2.80 5.64
C ILE A 150 12.10 -2.14 4.66
N LEU A 151 10.85 -1.98 5.08
CA LEU A 151 9.82 -1.34 4.27
C LEU A 151 10.23 0.08 3.86
N LEU A 152 10.76 0.87 4.81
CA LEU A 152 11.21 2.23 4.53
C LEU A 152 12.39 2.27 3.55
N GLU A 153 13.32 1.32 3.62
CA GLU A 153 14.42 1.21 2.67
C GLU A 153 13.92 0.90 1.25
N LEU A 154 12.86 0.08 1.14
CA LEU A 154 12.24 -0.24 -0.15
C LEU A 154 11.41 0.90 -0.73
N THR A 155 10.69 1.66 0.11
CA THR A 155 9.70 2.64 -0.33
C THR A 155 10.25 4.06 -0.47
N ALA A 156 11.10 4.52 0.47
CA ALA A 156 11.60 5.89 0.51
C ALA A 156 12.26 6.37 -0.80
N PRO A 157 13.04 5.53 -1.50
CA PRO A 157 13.68 5.95 -2.74
C PRO A 157 12.74 6.22 -3.92
N TYR A 158 11.50 5.73 -3.87
CA TYR A 158 10.51 6.02 -4.91
C TYR A 158 9.84 7.39 -4.73
N VAL A 159 9.84 7.91 -3.50
CA VAL A 159 9.11 9.12 -3.14
C VAL A 159 9.93 10.37 -3.43
N LYS A 160 9.33 11.37 -4.06
CA LYS A 160 9.89 12.71 -4.27
C LYS A 160 10.15 13.41 -2.93
N VAL A 161 11.12 14.32 -2.88
CA VAL A 161 11.23 15.24 -1.75
C VAL A 161 9.94 16.07 -1.66
N GLY A 162 9.36 16.17 -0.48
CA GLY A 162 8.03 16.77 -0.25
C GLY A 162 6.86 15.78 -0.31
N GLY A 163 7.06 14.58 -0.89
CA GLY A 163 6.09 13.47 -0.86
C GLY A 163 6.14 12.69 0.45
N ALA A 164 5.41 11.57 0.55
CA ALA A 164 5.39 10.76 1.77
C ALA A 164 5.33 9.25 1.51
N VAL A 165 5.92 8.48 2.42
CA VAL A 165 5.66 7.05 2.57
C VAL A 165 4.43 6.87 3.48
N LEU A 166 3.48 6.07 3.03
CA LEU A 166 2.23 5.71 3.73
C LEU A 166 2.32 4.23 4.11
N ALA A 167 3.00 3.95 5.23
CA ALA A 167 3.28 2.57 5.65
C ALA A 167 2.10 2.00 6.43
N MET A 168 1.42 1.00 5.84
CA MET A 168 0.33 0.28 6.50
C MET A 168 0.88 -0.80 7.42
N LYS A 169 0.46 -0.77 8.68
CA LYS A 169 0.91 -1.66 9.74
C LYS A 169 -0.24 -2.16 10.62
N GLY A 170 -0.05 -3.32 11.25
CA GLY A 170 -0.95 -3.86 12.26
C GLY A 170 -0.55 -3.42 13.68
N MET A 171 -0.89 -4.25 14.67
CA MET A 171 -0.71 -3.97 16.12
C MET A 171 0.71 -3.61 16.54
N ALA A 172 1.74 -4.12 15.83
CA ALA A 172 3.14 -3.85 16.13
C ALA A 172 3.66 -2.49 15.60
N ALA A 173 2.78 -1.63 15.06
CA ALA A 173 3.17 -0.36 14.42
C ALA A 173 4.05 0.53 15.31
N LYS A 174 3.67 0.70 16.59
CA LYS A 174 4.41 1.56 17.53
C LYS A 174 5.76 0.97 17.91
N GLU A 175 5.82 -0.35 18.12
CA GLU A 175 7.05 -1.06 18.43
C GLU A 175 8.03 -0.98 17.26
N GLU A 176 7.57 -1.32 16.05
CA GLU A 176 8.41 -1.22 14.85
C GLU A 176 8.88 0.21 14.59
N LEU A 177 8.04 1.22 14.86
CA LEU A 177 8.41 2.62 14.67
C LEU A 177 9.50 3.07 15.63
N ALA A 178 9.46 2.62 16.90
CA ALA A 178 10.48 2.93 17.89
C ALA A 178 11.87 2.44 17.48
N GLU A 179 11.94 1.32 16.76
CA GLU A 179 13.19 0.75 16.24
C GLU A 179 13.73 1.47 14.99
N CYS A 180 12.93 2.35 14.35
CA CYS A 180 13.24 2.89 13.03
C CYS A 180 13.89 4.28 13.02
N ALA A 181 14.18 4.90 14.16
CA ALA A 181 14.68 6.29 14.24
C ALA A 181 15.89 6.55 13.35
N ASN A 182 16.87 5.62 13.36
CA ASN A 182 18.09 5.73 12.55
C ASN A 182 17.80 5.57 11.05
N ALA A 183 16.96 4.59 10.68
CA ALA A 183 16.55 4.37 9.28
C ALA A 183 15.80 5.60 8.73
N ILE A 184 14.85 6.13 9.48
CA ILE A 184 14.09 7.33 9.12
C ILE A 184 15.02 8.50 8.80
N LYS A 185 15.97 8.79 9.69
CA LYS A 185 16.97 9.87 9.50
C LYS A 185 17.85 9.62 8.26
N LYS A 186 18.40 8.41 8.12
CA LYS A 186 19.31 8.04 7.01
C LYS A 186 18.61 8.07 5.64
N LEU A 187 17.33 7.74 5.58
CA LEU A 187 16.56 7.71 4.34
C LEU A 187 15.97 9.09 3.95
N GLY A 188 16.23 10.12 4.74
CA GLY A 188 15.70 11.47 4.49
C GLY A 188 14.22 11.60 4.77
N LEU A 189 13.72 10.87 5.77
CA LEU A 189 12.32 10.86 6.19
C LEU A 189 12.14 11.58 7.54
N LYS A 190 10.89 12.01 7.79
CA LYS A 190 10.44 12.54 9.09
C LYS A 190 9.04 11.99 9.37
N ILE A 191 8.79 11.53 10.58
CA ILE A 191 7.45 11.13 11.02
C ILE A 191 6.56 12.38 11.01
N GLU A 192 5.44 12.31 10.31
CA GLU A 192 4.43 13.36 10.25
C GLU A 192 3.20 13.00 11.07
N GLU A 193 2.70 11.78 10.90
CA GLU A 193 1.51 11.28 11.58
C GLU A 193 1.60 9.76 11.82
N VAL A 194 0.98 9.29 12.88
CA VAL A 194 0.64 7.87 13.10
C VAL A 194 -0.85 7.84 13.42
N ARG A 195 -1.65 7.33 12.48
CA ARG A 195 -3.08 7.22 12.67
C ARG A 195 -3.49 5.77 12.82
N GLU A 196 -4.22 5.50 13.89
CA GLU A 196 -4.72 4.15 14.22
C GLU A 196 -6.19 4.03 13.82
N PHE A 197 -6.55 2.83 13.36
CA PHE A 197 -7.89 2.49 12.88
C PHE A 197 -8.33 1.18 13.53
N PRO A 198 -9.35 1.17 14.39
CA PRO A 198 -9.95 -0.06 14.89
C PRO A 198 -10.81 -0.69 13.79
N ILE A 199 -10.33 -1.78 13.18
CA ILE A 199 -11.05 -2.52 12.14
C ILE A 199 -11.23 -3.96 12.59
N ASP A 200 -12.48 -4.43 12.65
CA ASP A 200 -12.84 -5.83 12.98
C ASP A 200 -12.18 -6.34 14.28
N GLY A 201 -12.13 -5.49 15.31
CA GLY A 201 -11.56 -5.85 16.63
C GLY A 201 -10.03 -5.85 16.69
N THR A 202 -9.34 -5.49 15.61
CA THR A 202 -7.88 -5.34 15.58
C THR A 202 -7.48 -3.90 15.30
N ASN A 203 -6.30 -3.49 15.78
CA ASN A 203 -5.78 -2.16 15.54
C ASN A 203 -4.87 -2.15 14.33
N HIS A 204 -5.25 -1.39 13.31
CA HIS A 204 -4.48 -1.11 12.11
C HIS A 204 -3.92 0.31 12.19
N ALA A 205 -2.81 0.58 11.52
CA ALA A 205 -2.21 1.90 11.52
C ALA A 205 -1.66 2.28 10.15
N VAL A 206 -1.75 3.55 9.81
CA VAL A 206 -0.99 4.17 8.73
C VAL A 206 0.02 5.10 9.35
N ILE A 207 1.32 4.84 9.09
CA ILE A 207 2.42 5.72 9.50
C ILE A 207 2.78 6.58 8.30
N VAL A 208 2.59 7.89 8.44
CA VAL A 208 2.93 8.87 7.42
C VAL A 208 4.34 9.40 7.67
N LEU A 209 5.25 9.14 6.73
CA LEU A 209 6.63 9.63 6.81
C LEU A 209 6.92 10.56 5.63
N ARG A 210 7.03 11.86 5.93
CA ARG A 210 7.34 12.90 4.95
C ARG A 210 8.77 12.78 4.46
N LYS A 211 8.98 12.82 3.15
CA LYS A 211 10.31 12.87 2.53
C LYS A 211 10.85 14.28 2.61
N VAL A 212 11.88 14.51 3.43
CA VAL A 212 12.46 15.84 3.68
C VAL A 212 13.82 16.05 3.02
N ALA A 213 14.45 14.97 2.55
CA ALA A 213 15.71 15.01 1.82
C ALA A 213 15.83 13.84 0.84
N PRO A 214 16.65 13.93 -0.22
CA PRO A 214 16.89 12.81 -1.13
C PRO A 214 17.42 11.60 -0.37
N THR A 215 16.97 10.40 -0.73
CA THR A 215 17.53 9.16 -0.18
C THR A 215 18.91 8.91 -0.79
N PRO A 216 19.96 8.69 0.03
CA PRO A 216 21.31 8.44 -0.50
C PRO A 216 21.34 7.26 -1.48
N LYS A 217 22.14 7.37 -2.55
CA LYS A 217 22.20 6.36 -3.63
C LYS A 217 22.62 4.96 -3.17
N GLN A 218 23.33 4.86 -2.05
CA GLN A 218 23.74 3.57 -1.46
C GLN A 218 22.58 2.73 -0.92
N TYR A 219 21.40 3.34 -0.69
CA TYR A 219 20.20 2.61 -0.30
C TYR A 219 19.44 2.20 -1.56
N GLN A 220 19.08 0.93 -1.64
CA GLN A 220 18.52 0.24 -2.78
C GLN A 220 19.51 -0.20 -3.88
N ILE A 221 20.45 -1.04 -3.51
CA ILE A 221 21.26 -1.77 -4.49
C ILE A 221 21.21 -3.25 -4.12
N GLY A 222 20.30 -4.02 -4.76
CA GLY A 222 20.29 -5.47 -4.77
C GLY A 222 20.01 -6.19 -3.43
N ARG A 223 19.58 -7.46 -3.51
CA ARG A 223 19.17 -8.32 -2.38
C ARG A 223 20.25 -8.51 -1.29
N ALA A 224 21.53 -8.56 -1.66
CA ALA A 224 22.63 -8.79 -0.71
C ALA A 224 22.84 -7.61 0.22
N SER A 225 22.72 -6.40 -0.30
CA SER A 225 22.97 -5.18 0.47
C SER A 225 21.86 -4.79 1.44
N CYS A 226 20.61 -5.20 1.18
CA CYS A 226 19.47 -4.93 2.07
C CYS A 226 19.58 -5.75 3.37
N ARG A 227 20.03 -7.02 3.30
CA ARG A 227 20.22 -7.87 4.49
C ARG A 227 21.40 -7.43 5.37
N GLU A 228 22.48 -6.95 4.77
CA GLU A 228 23.66 -6.48 5.52
C GLU A 228 23.45 -5.11 6.18
N ARG A 229 22.60 -4.25 5.60
CA ARG A 229 22.34 -2.90 6.12
C ARG A 229 21.27 -2.83 7.19
N VAL A 230 20.36 -3.81 7.24
CA VAL A 230 19.40 -3.97 8.35
C VAL A 230 20.10 -4.19 9.68
N SER A 231 21.30 -4.80 9.69
CA SER A 231 22.14 -4.93 10.89
C SER A 231 22.76 -3.60 11.37
N LEU A 232 22.70 -2.53 10.56
CA LEU A 232 23.14 -1.18 10.95
C LEU A 232 22.00 -0.33 11.55
N CYS A 233 20.82 -0.90 11.72
CA CYS A 233 19.66 -0.25 12.34
C CYS A 233 19.45 -0.65 13.81
N VAL A 234 20.44 -1.31 14.43
CA VAL A 234 20.49 -1.58 15.88
C VAL A 234 21.37 -0.53 16.55
#